data_4afed2c68a6738ee12cb460f7aba708c
#
_entry.id   4afed2c68a6738ee12cb460f7aba708c
#
_cell.length_a   1.000
_cell.length_b   1.000
_cell.length_c   1.000
_cell.angle_alpha   90.00
_cell.angle_beta   90.00
_cell.angle_gamma   90.00
#
_symmetry.space_group_name_H-M   'P 1'
#
loop_
_entity.id
_entity.type
_entity.pdbx_description
1 polymer ?
#
loop_
_entity_poly.entity_id
_entity_poly.type
_entity_poly.pdbx_seq_one_letter_code
_entity_poly.pdbx_strand_id
1 'polypeptide(L)'
;MKILNKKIAGKKSSVAWLQRQAADPYVARAHKDGYRARAAYKLIEMNEKFKFLRNGQVVVDLGAAPGSWSQYIARTYPKSKIFAMDLLEISPIVGVETYQGDFTSDAALRWLEDKLGLAPDEIGAGTADVVVSDMAPNTVGHKKTDHIRQMVLLEYAFDFAIRALKPGGTFVCKSFTGGTTQDLLKQIKERFESVHHIKPPSSRKDSVEMFIVAMGFCG
;
A
#
# COMPACT_ATOMS: atom_id res chain seq x y z
N MET A 1 23.49 -7.85 33.92
CA MET A 1 23.41 -6.42 33.54
C MET A 1 22.98 -6.18 32.06
N LYS A 2 23.37 -6.96 31.05
CA LYS A 2 22.96 -6.76 29.63
C LYS A 2 21.47 -6.97 29.32
N ILE A 3 20.75 -7.85 30.03
CA ILE A 3 19.34 -8.15 29.79
C ILE A 3 18.41 -7.04 30.31
N LEU A 4 18.78 -6.38 31.39
CA LEU A 4 17.99 -5.28 31.96
C LEU A 4 17.99 -4.04 31.06
N ASN A 5 19.13 -3.75 30.40
CA ASN A 5 19.26 -2.62 29.48
C ASN A 5 18.41 -2.79 28.20
N LYS A 6 18.19 -4.03 27.71
CA LYS A 6 17.35 -4.29 26.54
C LYS A 6 15.86 -4.04 26.81
N LYS A 7 15.36 -4.38 28.02
CA LYS A 7 13.97 -4.10 28.44
C LYS A 7 13.70 -2.60 28.62
N ILE A 8 14.69 -1.83 29.09
CA ILE A 8 14.57 -0.37 29.28
C ILE A 8 14.62 0.37 27.95
N ALA A 9 15.46 -0.08 27.00
CA ALA A 9 15.51 0.47 25.64
C ALA A 9 14.20 0.24 24.86
N GLY A 10 13.59 -0.95 24.97
CA GLY A 10 12.29 -1.25 24.38
C GLY A 10 11.15 -0.39 24.94
N LYS A 11 11.13 -0.12 26.25
CA LYS A 11 10.15 0.79 26.88
C LYS A 11 10.32 2.24 26.44
N LYS A 12 11.55 2.74 26.29
CA LYS A 12 11.82 4.10 25.81
C LYS A 12 11.40 4.29 24.36
N SER A 13 11.63 3.29 23.49
CA SER A 13 11.20 3.30 22.10
C SER A 13 9.68 3.32 21.96
N SER A 14 8.96 2.53 22.77
CA SER A 14 7.49 2.50 22.75
C SER A 14 6.87 3.79 23.31
N VAL A 15 7.45 4.39 24.35
CA VAL A 15 6.99 5.69 24.89
C VAL A 15 7.21 6.81 23.86
N ALA A 16 8.37 6.89 23.23
CA ALA A 16 8.64 7.88 22.19
C ALA A 16 7.73 7.69 20.96
N TRP A 17 7.36 6.45 20.62
CA TRP A 17 6.38 6.16 19.59
C TRP A 17 4.98 6.65 19.96
N LEU A 18 4.51 6.35 21.18
CA LEU A 18 3.22 6.81 21.70
C LEU A 18 3.12 8.34 21.73
N GLN A 19 4.17 9.01 22.19
CA GLN A 19 4.24 10.49 22.21
C GLN A 19 4.15 11.07 20.80
N ARG A 20 4.86 10.49 19.82
CA ARG A 20 4.79 10.90 18.41
C ARG A 20 3.40 10.66 17.81
N GLN A 21 2.72 9.58 18.19
CA GLN A 21 1.34 9.30 17.77
C GLN A 21 0.36 10.33 18.36
N ALA A 22 0.49 10.63 19.65
CA ALA A 22 -0.37 11.60 20.32
C ALA A 22 -0.20 13.04 19.80
N ALA A 23 1.00 13.41 19.37
CA ALA A 23 1.31 14.73 18.81
C ALA A 23 1.03 14.87 17.31
N ASP A 24 0.63 13.80 16.65
CA ASP A 24 0.45 13.79 15.20
C ASP A 24 -0.96 14.29 14.81
N PRO A 25 -1.08 15.45 14.14
CA PRO A 25 -2.37 16.06 13.83
C PRO A 25 -3.24 15.17 12.92
N TYR A 26 -2.63 14.33 12.07
CA TYR A 26 -3.37 13.40 11.23
C TYR A 26 -3.95 12.22 12.01
N VAL A 27 -3.38 11.86 13.17
CA VAL A 27 -3.98 10.86 14.07
C VAL A 27 -5.26 11.41 14.67
N ALA A 28 -5.22 12.64 15.22
CA ALA A 28 -6.41 13.29 15.78
C ALA A 28 -7.49 13.50 14.71
N ARG A 29 -7.09 13.92 13.50
CA ARG A 29 -7.99 14.10 12.37
C ARG A 29 -8.61 12.76 11.93
N ALA A 30 -7.83 11.69 11.84
CA ALA A 30 -8.34 10.36 11.48
C ALA A 30 -9.42 9.88 12.47
N HIS A 31 -9.17 10.07 13.76
CA HIS A 31 -10.16 9.77 14.79
C HIS A 31 -11.44 10.59 14.62
N LYS A 32 -11.32 11.91 14.41
CA LYS A 32 -12.47 12.80 14.17
C LYS A 32 -13.27 12.41 12.92
N ASP A 33 -12.60 12.07 11.83
CA ASP A 33 -13.22 11.72 10.55
C ASP A 33 -13.66 10.24 10.50
N GLY A 34 -13.43 9.48 11.61
CA GLY A 34 -13.80 8.08 11.74
C GLY A 34 -13.00 7.12 10.85
N TYR A 35 -11.77 7.48 10.50
CA TYR A 35 -10.83 6.58 9.84
C TYR A 35 -10.07 5.72 10.86
N ARG A 36 -9.75 4.47 10.46
CA ARG A 36 -9.02 3.52 11.31
C ARG A 36 -7.59 3.96 11.61
N ALA A 37 -6.95 4.66 10.67
CA ALA A 37 -5.59 5.17 10.83
C ALA A 37 -5.35 6.40 9.98
N ARG A 38 -4.33 7.17 10.36
CA ARG A 38 -3.86 8.35 9.62
C ARG A 38 -3.43 8.05 8.18
N ALA A 39 -3.10 6.79 7.87
CA ALA A 39 -2.72 6.36 6.53
C ALA A 39 -3.79 6.65 5.47
N ALA A 40 -5.08 6.76 5.85
CA ALA A 40 -6.14 7.16 4.94
C ALA A 40 -5.81 8.45 4.16
N TYR A 41 -5.19 9.43 4.82
CA TYR A 41 -4.89 10.72 4.18
C TYR A 41 -3.83 10.63 3.11
N LYS A 42 -2.91 9.66 3.16
CA LYS A 42 -1.95 9.43 2.08
C LYS A 42 -2.67 9.12 0.77
N LEU A 43 -3.64 8.19 0.83
CA LEU A 43 -4.42 7.81 -0.35
C LEU A 43 -5.35 8.95 -0.80
N ILE A 44 -6.01 9.64 0.15
CA ILE A 44 -6.85 10.79 -0.13
C ILE A 44 -6.07 11.86 -0.90
N GLU A 45 -4.92 12.29 -0.39
CA GLU A 45 -4.07 13.33 -0.99
C GLU A 45 -3.52 12.92 -2.36
N MET A 46 -3.11 11.65 -2.51
CA MET A 46 -2.70 11.12 -3.81
C MET A 46 -3.87 11.12 -4.80
N ASN A 47 -5.04 10.68 -4.37
CA ASN A 47 -6.22 10.65 -5.24
C ASN A 47 -6.76 12.06 -5.55
N GLU A 48 -6.69 13.01 -4.64
CA GLU A 48 -7.03 14.41 -4.91
C GLU A 48 -6.16 15.00 -6.03
N LYS A 49 -4.88 14.63 -6.06
CA LYS A 49 -3.93 15.12 -7.06
C LYS A 49 -4.06 14.42 -8.40
N PHE A 50 -4.18 13.10 -8.40
CA PHE A 50 -4.09 12.28 -9.63
C PHE A 50 -5.43 11.76 -10.14
N LYS A 51 -6.50 11.80 -9.33
CA LYS A 51 -7.89 11.45 -9.69
C LYS A 51 -8.07 10.04 -10.28
N PHE A 52 -7.34 9.05 -9.73
CA PHE A 52 -7.35 7.68 -10.23
C PHE A 52 -8.48 6.81 -9.68
N LEU A 53 -9.11 7.20 -8.54
CA LEU A 53 -10.25 6.48 -7.98
C LEU A 53 -11.59 7.06 -8.47
N ARG A 54 -12.52 6.17 -8.82
CA ARG A 54 -13.90 6.48 -9.22
C ARG A 54 -14.86 5.35 -8.85
N ASN A 55 -16.16 5.60 -8.85
CA ASN A 55 -17.15 4.57 -8.58
C ASN A 55 -17.15 3.43 -9.63
N GLY A 56 -17.44 2.21 -9.17
CA GLY A 56 -17.61 1.04 -10.02
C GLY A 56 -16.28 0.36 -10.40
N GLN A 57 -15.16 0.79 -9.82
CA GLN A 57 -13.85 0.17 -10.05
C GLN A 57 -13.67 -1.11 -9.24
N VAL A 58 -12.83 -1.99 -9.77
CA VAL A 58 -12.23 -3.11 -9.04
C VAL A 58 -10.88 -2.65 -8.48
N VAL A 59 -10.73 -2.66 -7.17
CA VAL A 59 -9.54 -2.17 -6.47
C VAL A 59 -8.94 -3.27 -5.62
N VAL A 60 -7.63 -3.43 -5.70
CA VAL A 60 -6.84 -4.32 -4.83
C VAL A 60 -5.99 -3.46 -3.89
N ASP A 61 -6.07 -3.75 -2.57
CA ASP A 61 -5.34 -3.06 -1.49
C ASP A 61 -4.39 -4.05 -0.81
N LEU A 62 -3.09 -3.93 -1.11
CA LEU A 62 -2.02 -4.79 -0.60
C LEU A 62 -1.34 -4.14 0.60
N GLY A 63 -1.25 -4.88 1.73
CA GLY A 63 -0.76 -4.32 2.99
C GLY A 63 -1.81 -3.41 3.64
N ALA A 64 -3.06 -3.85 3.61
CA ALA A 64 -4.21 -3.02 3.92
C ALA A 64 -4.40 -2.73 5.41
N ALA A 65 -3.90 -3.57 6.33
CA ALA A 65 -4.17 -3.42 7.76
C ALA A 65 -3.74 -2.03 8.31
N PRO A 66 -4.56 -1.42 9.13
CA PRO A 66 -5.84 -1.84 9.71
C PRO A 66 -7.06 -1.63 8.78
N GLY A 67 -6.89 -1.34 7.50
CA GLY A 67 -7.95 -1.16 6.50
C GLY A 67 -8.34 0.28 6.23
N SER A 68 -7.48 1.26 6.48
CA SER A 68 -7.83 2.68 6.32
C SER A 68 -7.95 3.13 4.86
N TRP A 69 -7.18 2.54 3.93
CA TRP A 69 -7.31 2.82 2.52
C TRP A 69 -8.57 2.19 1.95
N SER A 70 -8.79 0.90 2.20
CA SER A 70 -10.02 0.19 1.83
C SER A 70 -11.27 0.87 2.41
N GLN A 71 -11.22 1.35 3.66
CA GLN A 71 -12.31 2.09 4.30
C GLN A 71 -12.61 3.40 3.57
N TYR A 72 -11.58 4.17 3.19
CA TYR A 72 -11.77 5.41 2.41
C TYR A 72 -12.42 5.11 1.06
N ILE A 73 -11.91 4.09 0.34
CA ILE A 73 -12.43 3.70 -0.97
C ILE A 73 -13.90 3.28 -0.85
N ALA A 74 -14.23 2.39 0.09
CA ALA A 74 -15.59 1.89 0.28
C ALA A 74 -16.59 3.01 0.65
N ARG A 75 -16.17 3.98 1.47
CA ARG A 75 -17.02 5.12 1.86
C ARG A 75 -17.24 6.11 0.73
N THR A 76 -16.19 6.39 -0.05
CA THR A 76 -16.22 7.43 -1.10
C THR A 76 -16.76 6.91 -2.42
N TYR A 77 -16.51 5.63 -2.71
CA TYR A 77 -16.84 4.95 -3.97
C TYR A 77 -17.62 3.65 -3.71
N PRO A 78 -18.86 3.72 -3.17
CA PRO A 78 -19.58 2.56 -2.63
C PRO A 78 -20.00 1.51 -3.67
N LYS A 79 -19.87 1.80 -4.96
CA LYS A 79 -20.11 0.83 -6.04
C LYS A 79 -18.88 0.05 -6.46
N SER A 80 -17.72 0.35 -5.87
CA SER A 80 -16.46 -0.34 -6.19
C SER A 80 -16.41 -1.71 -5.51
N LYS A 81 -15.74 -2.66 -6.17
CA LYS A 81 -15.37 -3.95 -5.58
C LYS A 81 -13.96 -3.81 -5.01
N ILE A 82 -13.77 -4.14 -3.74
CA ILE A 82 -12.51 -3.93 -3.05
C ILE A 82 -12.03 -5.25 -2.46
N PHE A 83 -10.83 -5.66 -2.84
CA PHE A 83 -10.15 -6.84 -2.31
C PHE A 83 -8.93 -6.36 -1.52
N ALA A 84 -8.92 -6.62 -0.22
CA ALA A 84 -7.89 -6.15 0.70
C ALA A 84 -7.14 -7.31 1.33
N MET A 85 -5.83 -7.20 1.42
CA MET A 85 -4.98 -8.27 1.97
C MET A 85 -3.90 -7.72 2.89
N ASP A 86 -3.63 -8.43 3.99
CA ASP A 86 -2.53 -8.14 4.90
C ASP A 86 -2.11 -9.39 5.68
N LEU A 87 -0.89 -9.40 6.20
CA LEU A 87 -0.42 -10.37 7.19
C LEU A 87 -1.22 -10.30 8.50
N LEU A 88 -1.66 -9.10 8.86
CA LEU A 88 -2.45 -8.81 10.04
C LEU A 88 -3.94 -8.90 9.73
N GLU A 89 -4.72 -9.23 10.73
CA GLU A 89 -6.18 -9.23 10.64
C GLU A 89 -6.71 -7.83 10.30
N ILE A 90 -7.61 -7.78 9.32
CA ILE A 90 -8.37 -6.58 8.97
C ILE A 90 -9.78 -6.76 9.50
N SER A 91 -10.16 -5.98 10.54
CA SER A 91 -11.56 -6.01 11.02
C SER A 91 -12.54 -5.74 9.87
N PRO A 92 -13.72 -6.34 9.83
CA PRO A 92 -14.66 -6.21 8.73
C PRO A 92 -14.95 -4.76 8.32
N ILE A 93 -15.01 -4.52 7.01
CA ILE A 93 -15.38 -3.24 6.39
C ILE A 93 -16.51 -3.52 5.41
N VAL A 94 -17.62 -2.79 5.52
CA VAL A 94 -18.73 -2.96 4.59
C VAL A 94 -18.28 -2.67 3.16
N GLY A 95 -18.54 -3.61 2.24
CA GLY A 95 -18.16 -3.50 0.83
C GLY A 95 -16.71 -3.86 0.52
N VAL A 96 -15.97 -4.46 1.46
CA VAL A 96 -14.59 -4.92 1.27
C VAL A 96 -14.50 -6.41 1.57
N GLU A 97 -13.95 -7.17 0.64
CA GLU A 97 -13.54 -8.55 0.87
C GLU A 97 -12.09 -8.58 1.36
N THR A 98 -11.85 -9.27 2.47
CA THR A 98 -10.53 -9.29 3.11
C THR A 98 -9.94 -10.68 3.15
N TYR A 99 -8.62 -10.77 3.02
CA TYR A 99 -7.84 -11.97 3.21
C TYR A 99 -6.68 -11.70 4.17
N GLN A 100 -6.53 -12.57 5.17
CA GLN A 100 -5.36 -12.53 6.06
C GLN A 100 -4.33 -13.55 5.60
N GLY A 101 -3.18 -13.08 5.17
CA GLY A 101 -2.09 -13.94 4.72
C GLY A 101 -0.89 -13.20 4.19
N ASP A 102 0.17 -13.95 3.95
CA ASP A 102 1.38 -13.43 3.31
C ASP A 102 1.14 -13.28 1.81
N PHE A 103 1.23 -12.06 1.30
CA PHE A 103 1.06 -11.74 -0.11
C PHE A 103 2.04 -12.51 -1.02
N THR A 104 3.21 -12.89 -0.51
CA THR A 104 4.20 -13.65 -1.27
C THR A 104 3.90 -15.15 -1.32
N SER A 105 2.85 -15.62 -0.63
CA SER A 105 2.46 -17.02 -0.63
C SER A 105 1.54 -17.36 -1.81
N ASP A 106 1.69 -18.58 -2.35
CA ASP A 106 0.81 -19.08 -3.42
C ASP A 106 -0.67 -19.08 -3.03
N ALA A 107 -1.01 -19.29 -1.76
CA ALA A 107 -2.40 -19.29 -1.30
C ALA A 107 -3.04 -17.90 -1.39
N ALA A 108 -2.27 -16.87 -1.03
CA ALA A 108 -2.70 -15.48 -1.10
C ALA A 108 -2.86 -15.01 -2.57
N LEU A 109 -1.89 -15.36 -3.41
CA LEU A 109 -1.95 -15.04 -4.84
C LEU A 109 -3.14 -15.73 -5.50
N ARG A 110 -3.36 -17.03 -5.26
CA ARG A 110 -4.53 -17.75 -5.79
C ARG A 110 -5.85 -17.13 -5.35
N TRP A 111 -5.97 -16.70 -4.09
CA TRP A 111 -7.18 -16.02 -3.65
C TRP A 111 -7.47 -14.75 -4.46
N LEU A 112 -6.45 -13.91 -4.72
CA LEU A 112 -6.60 -12.72 -5.55
C LEU A 112 -6.90 -13.07 -7.02
N GLU A 113 -6.21 -14.06 -7.57
CA GLU A 113 -6.40 -14.55 -8.93
C GLU A 113 -7.83 -15.05 -9.15
N ASP A 114 -8.37 -15.85 -8.22
CA ASP A 114 -9.77 -16.31 -8.24
C ASP A 114 -10.76 -15.14 -8.19
N LYS A 115 -10.51 -14.14 -7.33
CA LYS A 115 -11.38 -12.97 -7.20
C LYS A 115 -11.38 -12.06 -8.42
N LEU A 116 -10.26 -12.01 -9.13
CA LEU A 116 -10.07 -11.19 -10.33
C LEU A 116 -10.30 -11.97 -11.63
N GLY A 117 -10.49 -13.29 -11.56
CA GLY A 117 -10.64 -14.16 -12.73
C GLY A 117 -9.37 -14.21 -13.59
N LEU A 118 -8.18 -14.15 -12.96
CA LEU A 118 -6.91 -14.17 -13.66
C LEU A 118 -6.53 -15.58 -14.11
N ALA A 119 -6.06 -15.70 -15.35
CA ALA A 119 -5.35 -16.88 -15.79
C ALA A 119 -3.89 -16.84 -15.30
N PRO A 120 -3.27 -18.00 -14.98
CA PRO A 120 -1.87 -18.04 -14.61
C PRO A 120 -0.98 -17.41 -15.69
N ASP A 121 -0.03 -16.58 -15.27
CA ASP A 121 1.04 -16.00 -16.10
C ASP A 121 0.60 -15.09 -17.28
N GLU A 122 -0.67 -14.67 -17.34
CA GLU A 122 -1.16 -13.78 -18.39
C GLU A 122 -1.03 -12.31 -17.94
N ILE A 123 -0.28 -11.51 -18.69
CA ILE A 123 -0.08 -10.07 -18.43
C ILE A 123 -1.20 -9.28 -19.13
N GLY A 124 -1.80 -8.31 -18.41
CA GLY A 124 -2.78 -7.38 -18.97
C GLY A 124 -4.17 -7.95 -19.20
N ALA A 125 -4.42 -9.22 -18.84
CA ALA A 125 -5.74 -9.83 -18.89
C ALA A 125 -6.59 -9.58 -17.64
N GLY A 126 -6.06 -8.83 -16.67
CA GLY A 126 -6.69 -8.58 -15.41
C GLY A 126 -7.94 -7.71 -15.50
N THR A 127 -8.72 -7.76 -14.43
CA THR A 127 -9.98 -7.01 -14.29
C THR A 127 -9.86 -5.83 -13.33
N ALA A 128 -8.71 -5.69 -12.63
CA ALA A 128 -8.51 -4.61 -11.69
C ALA A 128 -8.31 -3.27 -12.40
N ASP A 129 -9.01 -2.26 -11.91
CA ASP A 129 -8.80 -0.87 -12.32
C ASP A 129 -7.62 -0.23 -11.60
N VAL A 130 -7.45 -0.58 -10.31
CA VAL A 130 -6.44 0.03 -9.45
C VAL A 130 -5.84 -1.02 -8.52
N VAL A 131 -4.52 -1.07 -8.46
CA VAL A 131 -3.78 -1.80 -7.43
C VAL A 131 -3.04 -0.77 -6.57
N VAL A 132 -3.32 -0.76 -5.28
CA VAL A 132 -2.64 0.10 -4.30
C VAL A 132 -1.87 -0.75 -3.29
N SER A 133 -0.71 -0.27 -2.83
CA SER A 133 0.11 -0.96 -1.84
C SER A 133 0.77 0.01 -0.86
N ASP A 134 0.42 -0.11 0.42
CA ASP A 134 1.12 0.56 1.55
C ASP A 134 2.00 -0.45 2.33
N MET A 135 2.34 -1.60 1.71
CA MET A 135 3.20 -2.61 2.32
C MET A 135 4.53 -2.01 2.77
N ALA A 136 4.97 -2.41 3.95
CA ALA A 136 6.28 -2.07 4.47
C ALA A 136 6.89 -3.26 5.21
N PRO A 137 8.20 -3.51 5.07
CA PRO A 137 8.83 -4.57 5.82
C PRO A 137 8.91 -4.23 7.31
N ASN A 138 8.98 -5.25 8.15
CA ASN A 138 9.38 -5.06 9.53
C ASN A 138 10.79 -4.48 9.56
N THR A 139 10.93 -3.23 10.02
CA THR A 139 12.21 -2.54 10.05
C THR A 139 13.13 -3.13 11.11
N VAL A 140 14.39 -3.38 10.72
CA VAL A 140 15.44 -3.86 11.63
C VAL A 140 16.34 -2.71 12.13
N GLY A 141 16.08 -1.48 11.65
CA GLY A 141 16.86 -0.29 11.99
C GLY A 141 18.16 -0.11 11.18
N HIS A 142 18.42 -1.01 10.23
CA HIS A 142 19.56 -0.89 9.31
C HIS A 142 19.05 -0.41 7.94
N LYS A 143 19.34 0.87 7.62
CA LYS A 143 18.78 1.56 6.45
C LYS A 143 18.91 0.80 5.13
N LYS A 144 20.09 0.21 4.85
CA LYS A 144 20.30 -0.56 3.60
C LYS A 144 19.44 -1.82 3.55
N THR A 145 19.35 -2.57 4.66
CA THR A 145 18.56 -3.79 4.73
C THR A 145 17.06 -3.47 4.62
N ASP A 146 16.60 -2.44 5.32
CA ASP A 146 15.20 -2.01 5.29
C ASP A 146 14.83 -1.51 3.88
N HIS A 147 15.76 -0.83 3.20
CA HIS A 147 15.57 -0.39 1.81
C HIS A 147 15.45 -1.58 0.84
N ILE A 148 16.37 -2.56 0.92
CA ILE A 148 16.32 -3.76 0.06
C ILE A 148 15.01 -4.53 0.27
N ARG A 149 14.57 -4.71 1.52
CA ARG A 149 13.29 -5.37 1.82
C ARG A 149 12.10 -4.63 1.25
N GLN A 150 12.09 -3.28 1.30
CA GLN A 150 11.04 -2.48 0.68
C GLN A 150 11.03 -2.65 -0.84
N MET A 151 12.23 -2.73 -1.46
CA MET A 151 12.35 -2.96 -2.89
C MET A 151 11.73 -4.30 -3.32
N VAL A 152 12.03 -5.36 -2.57
CA VAL A 152 11.45 -6.69 -2.82
C VAL A 152 9.91 -6.65 -2.74
N LEU A 153 9.34 -5.97 -1.75
CA LEU A 153 7.87 -5.81 -1.66
C LEU A 153 7.29 -5.01 -2.83
N LEU A 154 8.00 -3.98 -3.30
CA LEU A 154 7.59 -3.21 -4.47
C LEU A 154 7.64 -4.07 -5.74
N GLU A 155 8.68 -4.88 -5.93
CA GLU A 155 8.82 -5.82 -7.05
C GLU A 155 7.66 -6.82 -7.08
N TYR A 156 7.38 -7.49 -5.97
CA TYR A 156 6.23 -8.41 -5.86
C TYR A 156 4.90 -7.72 -6.16
N ALA A 157 4.69 -6.50 -5.61
CA ALA A 157 3.47 -5.74 -5.87
C ALA A 157 3.35 -5.33 -7.35
N PHE A 158 4.47 -5.00 -8.01
CA PHE A 158 4.50 -4.65 -9.42
C PHE A 158 4.23 -5.86 -10.32
N ASP A 159 4.89 -7.00 -10.04
CA ASP A 159 4.67 -8.25 -10.79
C ASP A 159 3.21 -8.72 -10.71
N PHE A 160 2.59 -8.58 -9.56
CA PHE A 160 1.16 -8.83 -9.43
C PHE A 160 0.34 -7.79 -10.22
N ALA A 161 0.67 -6.50 -10.10
CA ALA A 161 -0.10 -5.43 -10.72
C ALA A 161 -0.16 -5.54 -12.24
N ILE A 162 0.93 -5.92 -12.92
CA ILE A 162 0.94 -6.09 -14.39
C ILE A 162 0.08 -7.26 -14.87
N ARG A 163 -0.18 -8.26 -14.03
CA ARG A 163 -1.13 -9.36 -14.30
C ARG A 163 -2.56 -8.96 -13.96
N ALA A 164 -2.74 -8.27 -12.85
CA ALA A 164 -4.06 -7.94 -12.31
C ALA A 164 -4.74 -6.76 -13.00
N LEU A 165 -3.98 -5.78 -13.49
CA LEU A 165 -4.52 -4.56 -14.09
C LEU A 165 -5.04 -4.82 -15.51
N LYS A 166 -6.18 -4.20 -15.80
CA LYS A 166 -6.65 -4.03 -17.18
C LYS A 166 -5.95 -2.85 -17.85
N PRO A 167 -5.91 -2.77 -19.19
CA PRO A 167 -5.43 -1.59 -19.90
C PRO A 167 -6.06 -0.28 -19.37
N GLY A 168 -5.26 0.76 -19.22
CA GLY A 168 -5.65 2.03 -18.60
C GLY A 168 -5.67 2.02 -17.07
N GLY A 169 -5.35 0.90 -16.42
CA GLY A 169 -5.32 0.75 -14.97
C GLY A 169 -4.23 1.58 -14.29
N THR A 170 -4.30 1.67 -12.96
CA THR A 170 -3.38 2.46 -12.14
C THR A 170 -2.72 1.61 -11.05
N PHE A 171 -1.41 1.77 -10.89
CA PHE A 171 -0.62 1.17 -9.83
C PHE A 171 -0.09 2.25 -8.89
N VAL A 172 -0.37 2.10 -7.59
CA VAL A 172 0.14 2.99 -6.53
C VAL A 172 0.89 2.16 -5.50
N CYS A 173 2.16 2.43 -5.30
CA CYS A 173 2.95 1.63 -4.36
C CYS A 173 3.91 2.47 -3.54
N LYS A 174 4.03 2.11 -2.26
CA LYS A 174 5.04 2.68 -1.38
C LYS A 174 6.44 2.31 -1.87
N SER A 175 7.30 3.33 -1.90
CA SER A 175 8.74 3.23 -2.08
C SER A 175 9.47 4.02 -0.99
N PHE A 176 10.79 4.00 -0.98
CA PHE A 176 11.60 4.83 -0.10
C PHE A 176 12.44 5.84 -0.90
N THR A 177 12.71 6.99 -0.30
CA THR A 177 13.66 7.98 -0.83
C THR A 177 15.02 7.31 -1.02
N GLY A 178 15.63 7.45 -2.18
CA GLY A 178 16.85 6.73 -2.57
C GLY A 178 16.61 5.78 -3.73
N GLY A 179 15.36 5.65 -4.10
CA GLY A 179 14.93 5.13 -5.40
C GLY A 179 14.62 3.64 -5.43
N THR A 180 13.75 3.36 -6.35
CA THR A 180 13.62 2.11 -7.08
C THR A 180 14.96 1.83 -7.76
N THR A 181 15.34 0.58 -7.93
CA THR A 181 16.45 0.27 -8.85
C THR A 181 16.14 0.88 -10.21
N GLN A 182 17.18 1.36 -10.93
CA GLN A 182 16.96 1.96 -12.25
C GLN A 182 16.20 0.99 -13.18
N ASP A 183 16.49 -0.31 -13.04
CA ASP A 183 15.87 -1.37 -13.84
C ASP A 183 14.37 -1.52 -13.56
N LEU A 184 13.95 -1.56 -12.29
CA LEU A 184 12.53 -1.64 -11.94
C LEU A 184 11.77 -0.38 -12.36
N LEU A 185 12.36 0.80 -12.14
CA LEU A 185 11.75 2.06 -12.59
C LEU A 185 11.60 2.12 -14.12
N LYS A 186 12.58 1.57 -14.86
CA LYS A 186 12.50 1.45 -16.31
C LYS A 186 11.35 0.54 -16.72
N GLN A 187 11.24 -0.66 -16.11
CA GLN A 187 10.14 -1.59 -16.37
C GLN A 187 8.76 -0.94 -16.07
N ILE A 188 8.62 -0.22 -14.95
CA ILE A 188 7.39 0.50 -14.64
C ILE A 188 7.08 1.54 -15.72
N LYS A 189 8.07 2.32 -16.17
CA LYS A 189 7.88 3.34 -17.21
C LYS A 189 7.55 2.75 -18.59
N GLU A 190 8.00 1.55 -18.89
CA GLU A 190 7.69 0.84 -20.14
C GLU A 190 6.25 0.29 -20.15
N ARG A 191 5.65 0.10 -18.98
CA ARG A 191 4.31 -0.49 -18.81
C ARG A 191 3.20 0.53 -18.54
N PHE A 192 3.52 1.80 -18.26
CA PHE A 192 2.54 2.83 -17.92
C PHE A 192 2.78 4.11 -18.71
N GLU A 193 1.69 4.78 -19.12
CA GLU A 193 1.76 6.05 -19.85
C GLU A 193 2.43 7.16 -19.02
N SER A 194 2.20 7.17 -17.71
CA SER A 194 2.80 8.16 -16.82
C SER A 194 3.20 7.55 -15.47
N VAL A 195 4.37 7.99 -14.95
CA VAL A 195 4.91 7.54 -13.65
C VAL A 195 5.34 8.74 -12.85
N HIS A 196 4.76 8.89 -11.68
CA HIS A 196 5.00 10.01 -10.77
C HIS A 196 5.54 9.51 -9.43
N HIS A 197 6.48 10.26 -8.85
CA HIS A 197 6.92 10.09 -7.47
C HIS A 197 6.29 11.18 -6.61
N ILE A 198 5.68 10.78 -5.49
CA ILE A 198 5.04 11.73 -4.59
C ILE A 198 5.34 11.38 -3.13
N LYS A 199 5.59 12.39 -2.32
CA LYS A 199 5.51 12.31 -0.86
C LYS A 199 4.23 13.03 -0.44
N PRO A 200 3.16 12.29 -0.04
CA PRO A 200 1.94 12.93 0.42
C PRO A 200 2.20 13.90 1.58
N PRO A 201 1.52 15.04 1.67
CA PRO A 201 1.65 15.98 2.79
C PRO A 201 1.44 15.33 4.15
N SER A 202 0.57 14.32 4.23
CA SER A 202 0.33 13.52 5.43
C SER A 202 1.49 12.58 5.79
N SER A 203 2.45 12.32 4.90
CA SER A 203 3.66 11.59 5.26
C SER A 203 4.51 12.40 6.23
N ARG A 204 5.08 11.74 7.26
CA ARG A 204 5.94 12.42 8.22
C ARG A 204 7.15 13.04 7.53
N LYS A 205 7.54 14.24 7.94
CA LYS A 205 8.65 14.99 7.32
C LYS A 205 9.98 14.24 7.37
N ASP A 206 10.23 13.56 8.49
CA ASP A 206 11.43 12.76 8.77
C ASP A 206 11.40 11.35 8.17
N SER A 207 10.26 10.93 7.61
CA SER A 207 10.12 9.63 6.94
C SER A 207 10.78 9.64 5.57
N VAL A 208 11.47 8.54 5.24
CA VAL A 208 11.99 8.26 3.90
C VAL A 208 10.92 7.74 2.93
N GLU A 209 9.68 7.64 3.37
CA GLU A 209 8.54 7.16 2.60
C GLU A 209 8.24 8.06 1.41
N MET A 210 8.06 7.43 0.26
CA MET A 210 7.60 8.00 -1.00
C MET A 210 6.55 7.05 -1.60
N PHE A 211 5.81 7.51 -2.58
CA PHE A 211 4.92 6.66 -3.37
C PHE A 211 5.21 6.81 -4.85
N ILE A 212 5.10 5.71 -5.59
CA ILE A 212 5.02 5.69 -7.05
C ILE A 212 3.53 5.68 -7.38
N VAL A 213 3.12 6.56 -8.30
CA VAL A 213 1.78 6.57 -8.92
C VAL A 213 2.01 6.39 -10.41
N ALA A 214 1.74 5.20 -10.92
CA ALA A 214 1.86 4.82 -12.32
C ALA A 214 0.46 4.66 -12.92
N MET A 215 0.14 5.41 -13.96
CA MET A 215 -1.19 5.52 -14.52
C MET A 215 -1.18 5.19 -16.02
N GLY A 216 -2.30 4.66 -16.51
CA GLY A 216 -2.43 4.27 -17.91
C GLY A 216 -1.62 3.01 -18.23
N PHE A 217 -1.97 1.88 -17.56
CA PHE A 217 -1.31 0.61 -17.85
C PHE A 217 -1.49 0.23 -19.33
N CYS A 218 -0.40 -0.08 -20.04
CA CYS A 218 -0.40 -0.33 -21.48
C CYS A 218 -0.65 -1.80 -21.85
N GLY A 219 -0.56 -2.72 -20.89
CA GLY A 219 -0.65 -4.15 -21.13
C GLY A 219 0.70 -4.83 -21.24
#